data_8e9584118283b37c44ad84bb188db793
#
_entry.id   8e9584118283b37c44ad84bb188db793
#
_cell.length_a   1.000
_cell.length_b   1.000
_cell.length_c   1.000
_cell.angle_alpha   90.00
_cell.angle_beta   90.00
_cell.angle_gamma   90.00
#
_symmetry.space_group_name_H-M   'P 1'
#
loop_
_entity.id
_entity.type
_entity.pdbx_description
1 polymer ?
#
loop_
_entity_poly.entity_id
_entity_poly.type
_entity_poly.pdbx_seq_one_letter_code
_entity_poly.pdbx_strand_id
1 'polypeptide(L)'
;MSFTWIPYYKEFAQRLTQFQKDRKRLLNLIYNNRDELLAKYLHDQGGEGDLLEDIDPFTVFGLFNRGIKHENRINSAKLFKNILDIKADIPKDFEGIPVLNNQKSHFFGFRSHRGKNDIQNLWNLFIKVVNDENFEEEYNTVIKQFIIKVNITMGLFWIRPEKFLAFDR
;
A
#
# COMPACT_ATOMS: atom_id res chain seq x y z
N MET A 1 -22.68 0.68 -11.71
CA MET A 1 -21.43 0.30 -12.39
C MET A 1 -20.51 -0.37 -11.37
N SER A 2 -19.93 -1.51 -11.67
CA SER A 2 -18.95 -2.14 -10.80
C SER A 2 -17.56 -1.78 -11.34
N PHE A 3 -16.71 -1.19 -10.50
CA PHE A 3 -15.33 -0.88 -10.87
C PHE A 3 -14.54 -2.16 -11.13
N THR A 4 -13.77 -2.21 -12.23
CA THR A 4 -13.06 -3.41 -12.67
C THR A 4 -11.88 -3.78 -11.76
N TRP A 5 -11.38 -2.84 -10.98
CA TRP A 5 -10.23 -3.03 -10.09
C TRP A 5 -10.59 -3.68 -8.74
N ILE A 6 -11.86 -3.62 -8.28
CA ILE A 6 -12.25 -4.09 -6.94
C ILE A 6 -11.87 -5.56 -6.68
N PRO A 7 -12.18 -6.53 -7.55
CA PRO A 7 -11.82 -7.92 -7.30
C PRO A 7 -10.31 -8.14 -7.15
N TYR A 8 -9.52 -7.47 -8.00
CA TYR A 8 -8.07 -7.56 -7.93
C TYR A 8 -7.52 -6.97 -6.62
N TYR A 9 -7.96 -5.77 -6.22
CA TYR A 9 -7.49 -5.11 -5.00
C TYR A 9 -7.88 -5.90 -3.75
N LYS A 10 -9.06 -6.48 -3.72
CA LYS A 10 -9.51 -7.33 -2.63
C LYS A 10 -8.61 -8.57 -2.47
N GLU A 11 -8.32 -9.27 -3.56
CA GLU A 11 -7.43 -10.42 -3.51
C GLU A 11 -5.99 -10.01 -3.21
N PHE A 12 -5.51 -8.91 -3.79
CA PHE A 12 -4.20 -8.35 -3.47
C PHE A 12 -4.04 -8.07 -1.97
N ALA A 13 -5.03 -7.43 -1.34
CA ALA A 13 -5.02 -7.20 0.10
C ALA A 13 -4.96 -8.52 0.89
N GLN A 14 -5.76 -9.51 0.52
CA GLN A 14 -5.74 -10.83 1.15
C GLN A 14 -4.37 -11.51 1.01
N ARG A 15 -3.76 -11.47 -0.18
CA ARG A 15 -2.43 -12.04 -0.41
C ARG A 15 -1.32 -11.33 0.36
N LEU A 16 -1.43 -10.02 0.58
CA LEU A 16 -0.46 -9.29 1.39
C LEU A 16 -0.44 -9.73 2.86
N THR A 17 -1.54 -10.22 3.42
CA THR A 17 -1.61 -10.62 4.85
C THR A 17 -0.56 -11.66 5.23
N GLN A 18 -0.15 -12.53 4.29
CA GLN A 18 0.88 -13.54 4.52
C GLN A 18 2.25 -12.96 4.91
N PHE A 19 2.50 -11.68 4.58
CA PHE A 19 3.78 -11.03 4.87
C PHE A 19 3.83 -10.31 6.21
N GLN A 20 2.76 -10.27 6.97
CA GLN A 20 2.74 -9.60 8.28
C GLN A 20 3.91 -10.03 9.18
N LYS A 21 4.24 -11.33 9.17
CA LYS A 21 5.34 -11.92 9.95
C LYS A 21 6.64 -12.11 9.16
N ASP A 22 6.63 -11.80 7.88
CA ASP A 22 7.80 -11.97 6.98
C ASP A 22 7.95 -10.75 6.04
N ARG A 23 7.97 -9.57 6.63
CA ARG A 23 8.03 -8.28 5.92
C ARG A 23 9.33 -8.11 5.15
N LYS A 24 10.42 -8.72 5.63
CA LYS A 24 11.70 -8.71 4.92
C LYS A 24 11.61 -9.41 3.57
N ARG A 25 10.87 -10.53 3.48
CA ARG A 25 10.62 -11.21 2.20
C ARG A 25 9.82 -10.32 1.25
N LEU A 26 8.78 -9.64 1.74
CA LEU A 26 8.00 -8.68 0.94
C LEU A 26 8.89 -7.57 0.39
N LEU A 27 9.71 -6.98 1.25
CA LEU A 27 10.62 -5.90 0.87
C LEU A 27 11.64 -6.36 -0.17
N ASN A 28 12.21 -7.55 -0.01
CA ASN A 28 13.12 -8.14 -1.00
C ASN A 28 12.44 -8.38 -2.35
N LEU A 29 11.18 -8.86 -2.37
CA LEU A 29 10.41 -9.01 -3.60
C LEU A 29 10.22 -7.66 -4.32
N ILE A 30 9.95 -6.60 -3.58
CA ILE A 30 9.79 -5.25 -4.13
C ILE A 30 11.14 -4.75 -4.68
N TYR A 31 12.23 -4.87 -3.94
CA TYR A 31 13.53 -4.39 -4.39
C TYR A 31 14.09 -5.18 -5.57
N ASN A 32 13.85 -6.49 -5.65
CA ASN A 32 14.23 -7.31 -6.79
C ASN A 32 13.50 -6.91 -8.10
N ASN A 33 12.34 -6.24 -7.98
CA ASN A 33 11.54 -5.75 -9.09
C ASN A 33 11.44 -4.22 -9.09
N ARG A 34 12.43 -3.53 -8.54
CA ARG A 34 12.41 -2.10 -8.26
C ARG A 34 12.20 -1.23 -9.49
N ASP A 35 12.82 -1.59 -10.59
CA ASP A 35 12.73 -0.82 -11.84
C ASP A 35 11.36 -0.99 -12.50
N GLU A 36 10.82 -2.20 -12.53
CA GLU A 36 9.49 -2.51 -13.07
C GLU A 36 8.36 -1.86 -12.26
N LEU A 37 8.52 -1.78 -10.93
CA LEU A 37 7.61 -1.11 -10.02
C LEU A 37 7.80 0.41 -9.98
N LEU A 38 8.80 0.95 -10.67
CA LEU A 38 9.19 2.36 -10.57
C LEU A 38 9.42 2.80 -9.11
N ALA A 39 9.99 1.92 -8.29
CA ALA A 39 10.12 2.06 -6.85
C ALA A 39 11.46 2.64 -6.39
N LYS A 40 12.17 3.40 -7.23
CA LYS A 40 13.44 4.05 -6.87
C LYS A 40 13.32 5.04 -5.73
N TYR A 41 12.14 5.64 -5.56
CA TYR A 41 11.82 6.55 -4.46
C TYR A 41 11.63 5.83 -3.11
N LEU A 42 11.53 4.49 -3.11
CA LEU A 42 11.33 3.70 -1.91
C LEU A 42 12.66 3.49 -1.18
N HIS A 43 13.04 4.47 -0.39
CA HIS A 43 14.28 4.50 0.39
C HIS A 43 14.05 5.26 1.71
N ASP A 44 14.99 5.14 2.65
CA ASP A 44 14.99 5.93 3.88
C ASP A 44 15.69 7.29 3.65
N GLN A 45 15.92 8.04 4.69
CA GLN A 45 16.36 9.43 4.64
C GLN A 45 17.72 9.68 3.96
N GLY A 46 18.58 8.67 3.86
CA GLY A 46 19.87 8.74 3.17
C GLY A 46 19.79 8.69 1.64
N GLY A 47 18.58 8.63 1.06
CA GLY A 47 18.37 8.61 -0.37
C GLY A 47 18.39 7.20 -0.97
N GLU A 48 18.56 7.09 -2.30
CA GLU A 48 18.38 5.84 -3.06
C GLU A 48 19.22 4.66 -2.58
N GLY A 49 20.39 4.92 -1.98
CA GLY A 49 21.27 3.90 -1.42
C GLY A 49 20.92 3.47 0.01
N ASP A 50 20.06 4.20 0.70
CA ASP A 50 19.62 3.91 2.07
C ASP A 50 18.31 3.12 2.04
N LEU A 51 18.40 1.82 1.84
CA LEU A 51 17.24 0.95 1.68
C LEU A 51 16.42 0.86 2.98
N LEU A 52 15.11 0.72 2.83
CA LEU A 52 14.22 0.45 3.95
C LEU A 52 14.54 -0.91 4.58
N GLU A 53 14.39 -1.00 5.88
CA GLU A 53 14.51 -2.25 6.65
C GLU A 53 13.16 -2.93 6.87
N ASP A 54 12.06 -2.17 6.73
CA ASP A 54 10.69 -2.62 6.94
C ASP A 54 9.72 -1.83 6.06
N ILE A 55 8.53 -2.40 5.79
CA ILE A 55 7.50 -1.79 4.96
C ILE A 55 6.10 -2.15 5.45
N ASP A 56 5.16 -1.23 5.33
CA ASP A 56 3.75 -1.43 5.61
C ASP A 56 2.93 -1.75 4.34
N PRO A 57 1.76 -2.37 4.47
CA PRO A 57 0.97 -2.81 3.32
C PRO A 57 0.32 -1.66 2.55
N PHE A 58 0.03 -0.51 3.18
CA PHE A 58 -0.53 0.65 2.49
C PHE A 58 0.51 1.30 1.57
N THR A 59 1.77 1.36 1.99
CA THR A 59 2.88 1.78 1.12
C THR A 59 3.05 0.83 -0.08
N VAL A 60 2.83 -0.48 0.09
CA VAL A 60 2.84 -1.44 -1.02
C VAL A 60 1.73 -1.14 -2.03
N PHE A 61 0.49 -0.88 -1.56
CA PHE A 61 -0.58 -0.38 -2.43
C PHE A 61 -0.22 0.95 -3.10
N GLY A 62 0.48 1.83 -2.39
CA GLY A 62 0.97 3.10 -2.89
C GLY A 62 1.93 2.98 -4.07
N LEU A 63 2.61 1.83 -4.26
CA LEU A 63 3.53 1.62 -5.38
C LEU A 63 2.84 1.83 -6.74
N PHE A 64 1.58 1.44 -6.87
CA PHE A 64 0.82 1.63 -8.10
C PHE A 64 -0.41 2.57 -7.95
N ASN A 65 -0.69 3.08 -6.74
CA ASN A 65 -1.75 4.05 -6.47
C ASN A 65 -1.20 5.48 -6.24
N ARG A 66 -0.35 5.92 -7.12
CA ARG A 66 0.26 7.25 -7.17
C ARG A 66 0.20 7.80 -8.59
N GLY A 67 0.54 9.06 -8.80
CA GLY A 67 0.44 9.74 -10.09
C GLY A 67 1.36 9.20 -11.18
N ILE A 68 1.25 7.93 -11.53
CA ILE A 68 1.96 7.27 -12.63
C ILE A 68 1.03 6.99 -13.81
N LYS A 69 1.60 6.78 -14.99
CA LYS A 69 0.82 6.47 -16.20
C LYS A 69 0.00 5.19 -16.01
N HIS A 70 -1.15 5.13 -16.67
CA HIS A 70 -2.05 3.96 -16.64
C HIS A 70 -1.31 2.66 -17.00
N GLU A 71 -0.50 2.67 -18.06
CA GLU A 71 0.28 1.51 -18.50
C GLU A 71 1.23 0.99 -17.40
N ASN A 72 1.92 1.89 -16.69
CA ASN A 72 2.81 1.53 -15.59
C ASN A 72 2.03 0.89 -14.43
N ARG A 73 0.82 1.37 -14.17
CA ARG A 73 -0.06 0.81 -13.15
C ARG A 73 -0.50 -0.61 -13.52
N ILE A 74 -0.88 -0.83 -14.78
CA ILE A 74 -1.20 -2.16 -15.32
C ILE A 74 0.01 -3.11 -15.23
N ASN A 75 1.20 -2.64 -15.59
CA ASN A 75 2.41 -3.45 -15.51
C ASN A 75 2.74 -3.84 -14.06
N SER A 76 2.61 -2.93 -13.10
CA SER A 76 2.75 -3.24 -11.67
C SER A 76 1.70 -4.27 -11.21
N ALA A 77 0.45 -4.15 -11.65
CA ALA A 77 -0.59 -5.11 -11.34
C ALA A 77 -0.28 -6.50 -11.92
N LYS A 78 0.19 -6.58 -13.15
CA LYS A 78 0.63 -7.85 -13.77
C LYS A 78 1.77 -8.51 -12.98
N LEU A 79 2.76 -7.71 -12.60
CA LEU A 79 3.90 -8.18 -11.81
C LEU A 79 3.44 -8.74 -10.46
N PHE A 80 2.64 -8.00 -9.71
CA PHE A 80 2.10 -8.49 -8.44
C PHE A 80 1.19 -9.69 -8.59
N LYS A 81 0.41 -9.78 -9.68
CA LYS A 81 -0.40 -10.97 -9.98
C LYS A 81 0.47 -12.22 -10.05
N ASN A 82 1.61 -12.13 -10.71
CA ASN A 82 2.54 -13.25 -10.85
C ASN A 82 3.25 -13.57 -9.52
N ILE A 83 3.75 -12.56 -8.81
CA ILE A 83 4.52 -12.73 -7.57
C ILE A 83 3.65 -13.29 -6.44
N LEU A 84 2.38 -12.83 -6.34
CA LEU A 84 1.47 -13.16 -5.25
C LEU A 84 0.44 -14.23 -5.61
N ASP A 85 0.52 -14.79 -6.82
CA ASP A 85 -0.44 -15.78 -7.34
C ASP A 85 -1.90 -15.29 -7.24
N ILE A 86 -2.15 -14.04 -7.63
CA ILE A 86 -3.50 -13.46 -7.66
C ILE A 86 -4.28 -14.08 -8.83
N LYS A 87 -5.49 -14.57 -8.56
CA LYS A 87 -6.34 -15.19 -9.57
C LYS A 87 -7.26 -14.19 -10.27
N ALA A 88 -7.66 -13.15 -9.58
CA ALA A 88 -8.47 -12.08 -10.15
C ALA A 88 -7.85 -11.49 -11.43
N ASP A 89 -8.71 -11.07 -12.34
CA ASP A 89 -8.28 -10.44 -13.59
C ASP A 89 -7.55 -9.11 -13.33
N ILE A 90 -6.62 -8.80 -14.21
CA ILE A 90 -5.96 -7.48 -14.21
C ILE A 90 -7.03 -6.41 -14.46
N PRO A 91 -7.05 -5.33 -13.67
CA PRO A 91 -7.98 -4.22 -13.88
C PRO A 91 -7.87 -3.65 -15.29
N LYS A 92 -9.02 -3.39 -15.93
CA LYS A 92 -9.06 -2.73 -17.24
C LYS A 92 -8.89 -1.21 -17.13
N ASP A 93 -9.27 -0.67 -16.00
CA ASP A 93 -9.19 0.74 -15.65
C ASP A 93 -8.95 0.89 -14.15
N PHE A 94 -8.72 2.12 -13.72
CA PHE A 94 -8.56 2.51 -12.32
C PHE A 94 -9.46 3.70 -12.00
N GLU A 95 -10.63 3.75 -12.62
CA GLU A 95 -11.58 4.81 -12.44
C GLU A 95 -12.03 4.92 -10.97
N GLY A 96 -12.10 6.15 -10.46
CA GLY A 96 -12.54 6.41 -9.08
C GLY A 96 -11.52 6.08 -8.00
N ILE A 97 -10.32 5.59 -8.34
CA ILE A 97 -9.28 5.32 -7.34
C ILE A 97 -8.55 6.61 -6.97
N PRO A 98 -8.53 6.99 -5.70
CA PRO A 98 -7.69 8.08 -5.22
C PRO A 98 -6.22 7.72 -5.36
N VAL A 99 -5.39 8.69 -5.76
CA VAL A 99 -3.96 8.51 -5.97
C VAL A 99 -3.13 9.43 -5.10
N LEU A 100 -2.03 8.90 -4.58
CA LEU A 100 -1.05 9.65 -3.83
C LEU A 100 -0.16 10.50 -4.74
N ASN A 101 0.47 11.50 -4.16
CA ASN A 101 1.55 12.22 -4.82
C ASN A 101 2.76 11.28 -5.02
N ASN A 102 3.38 11.33 -6.20
CA ASN A 102 4.53 10.49 -6.57
C ASN A 102 5.70 10.56 -5.59
N GLN A 103 5.91 11.71 -4.95
CA GLN A 103 7.03 11.95 -4.04
C GLN A 103 6.71 11.62 -2.57
N LYS A 104 5.45 11.34 -2.24
CA LYS A 104 4.96 11.18 -0.85
C LYS A 104 4.04 9.97 -0.71
N SER A 105 4.41 8.86 -1.30
CA SER A 105 3.60 7.63 -1.28
C SER A 105 3.90 6.66 -0.13
N HIS A 106 4.79 7.04 0.79
CA HIS A 106 4.98 6.32 2.06
C HIS A 106 3.86 6.62 3.05
N PHE A 107 3.49 5.61 3.83
CA PHE A 107 2.57 5.74 4.97
C PHE A 107 3.30 5.83 6.32
N PHE A 108 4.62 5.96 6.31
CA PHE A 108 5.45 6.16 7.50
C PHE A 108 6.55 7.19 7.22
N GLY A 109 7.05 7.84 8.26
CA GLY A 109 8.14 8.81 8.15
C GLY A 109 9.50 8.15 7.90
N PHE A 110 10.46 8.94 7.46
CA PHE A 110 11.86 8.52 7.45
C PHE A 110 12.33 8.20 8.88
N ARG A 111 13.41 7.44 9.00
CA ARG A 111 13.97 6.93 10.27
C ARG A 111 14.02 7.97 11.39
N SER A 112 14.36 9.22 11.08
CA SER A 112 14.44 10.32 12.06
C SER A 112 13.09 10.78 12.64
N HIS A 113 11.98 10.48 11.96
CA HIS A 113 10.62 10.92 12.34
C HIS A 113 9.66 9.75 12.54
N ARG A 114 10.10 8.53 12.26
CA ARG A 114 9.31 7.32 12.40
C ARG A 114 9.31 6.82 13.83
N GLY A 115 8.14 6.66 14.42
CA GLY A 115 7.97 5.97 15.69
C GLY A 115 8.34 4.49 15.58
N LYS A 116 8.84 3.91 16.66
CA LYS A 116 9.29 2.50 16.71
C LYS A 116 8.24 1.51 16.22
N ASN A 117 6.96 1.79 16.47
CA ASN A 117 5.85 0.88 16.16
C ASN A 117 5.02 1.33 14.96
N ASP A 118 5.40 2.40 14.25
CA ASP A 118 4.55 2.99 13.20
C ASP A 118 4.19 1.98 12.10
N ILE A 119 5.17 1.22 11.61
CA ILE A 119 4.94 0.20 10.58
C ILE A 119 4.12 -0.97 11.12
N GLN A 120 4.37 -1.40 12.38
CA GLN A 120 3.58 -2.45 13.02
C GLN A 120 2.12 -2.03 13.21
N ASN A 121 1.86 -0.78 13.60
CA ASN A 121 0.50 -0.25 13.77
C ASN A 121 -0.26 -0.23 12.44
N LEU A 122 0.41 0.12 11.34
CA LEU A 122 -0.17 0.06 9.99
C LEU A 122 -0.52 -1.39 9.59
N TRP A 123 0.33 -2.36 9.91
CA TRP A 123 0.00 -3.78 9.71
C TRP A 123 -1.19 -4.23 10.56
N ASN A 124 -1.26 -3.85 11.82
CA ASN A 124 -2.37 -4.20 12.70
C ASN A 124 -3.69 -3.66 12.16
N LEU A 125 -3.72 -2.38 11.77
CA LEU A 125 -4.89 -1.77 11.13
C LEU A 125 -5.29 -2.51 9.84
N PHE A 126 -4.31 -2.78 8.97
CA PHE A 126 -4.54 -3.47 7.71
C PHE A 126 -5.20 -4.84 7.90
N ILE A 127 -4.65 -5.67 8.78
CA ILE A 127 -5.16 -7.02 9.05
C ILE A 127 -6.60 -6.97 9.57
N LYS A 128 -6.89 -6.08 10.52
CA LYS A 128 -8.23 -5.89 11.06
C LYS A 128 -9.24 -5.51 9.96
N VAL A 129 -8.86 -4.59 9.09
CA VAL A 129 -9.72 -4.12 7.99
C VAL A 129 -9.94 -5.23 6.95
N VAL A 130 -8.90 -5.97 6.57
CA VAL A 130 -9.00 -7.08 5.61
C VAL A 130 -9.90 -8.19 6.15
N ASN A 131 -9.79 -8.50 7.45
CA ASN A 131 -10.57 -9.56 8.12
C ASN A 131 -11.99 -9.12 8.53
N ASP A 132 -12.36 -7.86 8.27
CA ASP A 132 -13.65 -7.32 8.69
C ASP A 132 -13.86 -7.30 10.21
N GLU A 133 -12.78 -7.11 10.96
CA GLU A 133 -12.78 -7.00 12.42
C GLU A 133 -12.98 -5.56 12.87
N ASN A 134 -13.25 -5.35 14.17
CA ASN A 134 -13.24 -4.01 14.77
C ASN A 134 -11.81 -3.45 14.75
N PHE A 135 -11.62 -2.28 14.13
CA PHE A 135 -10.32 -1.63 13.89
C PHE A 135 -10.24 -0.22 14.50
N GLU A 136 -11.20 0.19 15.30
CA GLU A 136 -11.29 1.57 15.81
C GLU A 136 -10.06 1.96 16.63
N GLU A 137 -9.55 1.06 17.47
CA GLU A 137 -8.37 1.31 18.29
C GLU A 137 -7.10 1.47 17.42
N GLU A 138 -6.92 0.57 16.44
CA GLU A 138 -5.80 0.62 15.50
C GLU A 138 -5.87 1.88 14.64
N TYR A 139 -7.05 2.26 14.18
CA TYR A 139 -7.25 3.49 13.42
C TYR A 139 -6.88 4.73 14.25
N ASN A 140 -7.39 4.82 15.48
CA ASN A 140 -7.10 5.92 16.41
C ASN A 140 -5.61 6.02 16.77
N THR A 141 -4.89 4.91 16.74
CA THR A 141 -3.44 4.86 16.91
C THR A 141 -2.72 5.38 15.67
N VAL A 142 -3.08 4.87 14.50
CA VAL A 142 -2.43 5.20 13.22
C VAL A 142 -2.60 6.66 12.83
N ILE A 143 -3.78 7.26 13.02
CA ILE A 143 -4.02 8.68 12.62
C ILE A 143 -3.16 9.70 13.38
N LYS A 144 -2.56 9.31 14.50
CA LYS A 144 -1.65 10.15 15.29
C LYS A 144 -0.19 10.07 14.81
N GLN A 145 0.12 9.12 13.93
CA GLN A 145 1.48 8.92 13.42
C GLN A 145 1.88 10.04 12.46
N PHE A 146 3.18 10.31 12.41
CA PHE A 146 3.75 11.31 11.51
C PHE A 146 3.41 10.96 10.05
N ILE A 147 3.03 11.97 9.25
CA ILE A 147 2.66 11.94 7.82
C ILE A 147 1.36 11.21 7.43
N ILE A 148 0.72 10.46 8.30
CA ILE A 148 -0.50 9.69 7.93
C ILE A 148 -1.61 10.59 7.38
N LYS A 149 -2.03 11.60 8.12
CA LYS A 149 -3.07 12.57 7.73
C LYS A 149 -4.25 11.87 7.01
N VAL A 150 -4.68 12.46 5.88
CA VAL A 150 -5.78 11.94 5.06
C VAL A 150 -5.40 10.72 4.21
N ASN A 151 -4.11 10.44 4.02
CA ASN A 151 -3.66 9.35 3.16
C ASN A 151 -4.21 7.99 3.61
N ILE A 152 -4.39 7.79 4.92
CA ILE A 152 -4.93 6.52 5.43
C ILE A 152 -6.35 6.25 4.94
N THR A 153 -7.17 7.29 4.71
CA THR A 153 -8.52 7.10 4.17
C THR A 153 -8.49 6.58 2.74
N MET A 154 -7.49 7.02 1.94
CA MET A 154 -7.25 6.46 0.61
C MET A 154 -6.84 4.99 0.70
N GLY A 155 -5.91 4.66 1.60
CA GLY A 155 -5.48 3.28 1.83
C GLY A 155 -6.62 2.35 2.24
N LEU A 156 -7.49 2.79 3.13
CA LEU A 156 -8.67 2.04 3.55
C LEU A 156 -9.66 1.84 2.39
N PHE A 157 -9.87 2.88 1.57
CA PHE A 157 -10.72 2.80 0.38
C PHE A 157 -10.18 1.78 -0.65
N TRP A 158 -8.86 1.71 -0.88
CA TRP A 158 -8.29 0.72 -1.79
C TRP A 158 -8.59 -0.73 -1.36
N ILE A 159 -8.63 -0.98 -0.05
CA ILE A 159 -8.84 -2.31 0.52
C ILE A 159 -10.33 -2.68 0.54
N ARG A 160 -11.19 -1.73 0.98
CA ARG A 160 -12.62 -1.94 1.21
C ARG A 160 -13.43 -0.74 0.71
N PRO A 161 -13.51 -0.52 -0.62
CA PRO A 161 -14.21 0.64 -1.18
C PRO A 161 -15.72 0.65 -0.89
N GLU A 162 -16.29 -0.49 -0.55
CA GLU A 162 -17.69 -0.61 -0.14
C GLU A 162 -17.97 -0.10 1.29
N LYS A 163 -16.92 0.09 2.11
CA LYS A 163 -17.02 0.52 3.50
C LYS A 163 -16.46 1.90 3.79
N PHE A 164 -15.47 2.32 3.03
CA PHE A 164 -14.73 3.55 3.30
C PHE A 164 -14.90 4.57 2.19
N LEU A 165 -14.88 5.84 2.58
CA LEU A 165 -14.77 6.97 1.66
C LEU A 165 -13.33 7.49 1.69
N ALA A 166 -12.78 7.77 0.53
CA ALA A 166 -11.49 8.44 0.42
C ALA A 166 -11.69 9.95 0.51
N PHE A 167 -10.93 10.59 1.39
CA PHE A 167 -10.83 12.04 1.44
C PHE A 167 -9.57 12.43 0.67
N ASP A 168 -9.69 12.58 -0.64
CA ASP A 168 -8.68 13.22 -1.47
C ASP A 168 -8.98 14.72 -1.60
N ARG A 169 -7.95 15.50 -1.84
CA ARG A 169 -8.06 16.95 -1.97
C ARG A 169 -8.41 17.35 -3.39
#